data_25f6e6d67798aa663b2cf02e3c2b2120
#
_entry.id   25f6e6d67798aa663b2cf02e3c2b2120
#
_cell.length_a   1.000
_cell.length_b   1.000
_cell.length_c   1.000
_cell.angle_alpha   90.00
_cell.angle_beta   90.00
_cell.angle_gamma   90.00
#
_symmetry.space_group_name_H-M   'P 1'
#
loop_
_entity.id
_entity.type
_entity.pdbx_description
1 polymer ?
#
loop_
_entity_poly.entity_id
_entity_poly.type
_entity_poly.pdbx_seq_one_letter_code
_entity_poly.pdbx_strand_id
1 'polypeptide(L)'
;LYYHPPMISAAKKLCQVSGMDKVFFTNSGAEAIEGAIKTAKKYAYLRDGFAGHEIIAMEHSFHGRTVGSLSVTGTEHYREPFLPLMDGVRFANFNDLDSVKAQITDKTCAIIMETVQGEGGLYPAEADFLQGVRDLCDAHDILLILDEIQCGMGRTGYMFAWQKYGVKPDIMTCAKALGCGVPVGAFFLTQRVADKSLAPGDHGTTYGGNPFVGAAVSAVFDQFKACDLLGHVKEVAPYLEQKLDELVEKYDFLVTRRGKGLMQGVVCKLPVGKVAAAALEQGLIVITAGADVLRFVPPVSYTHLRAHETRRHL
;
A
#
# COMPACT_ATOMS: atom_id res chain seq x y z
N LEU A 1 -25.29 -8.10 -3.32
CA LEU A 1 -26.56 -8.81 -3.12
C LEU A 1 -26.65 -10.11 -3.94
N TYR A 2 -25.94 -10.19 -5.09
CA TYR A 2 -26.00 -11.34 -5.98
C TYR A 2 -24.61 -11.89 -6.25
N TYR A 3 -24.49 -13.21 -6.29
CA TYR A 3 -23.28 -13.88 -6.76
C TYR A 3 -23.27 -13.91 -8.29
N HIS A 4 -22.13 -13.56 -8.90
CA HIS A 4 -21.94 -13.67 -10.34
C HIS A 4 -20.52 -14.14 -10.68
N PRO A 5 -20.34 -14.89 -11.80
CA PRO A 5 -19.10 -15.57 -12.10
C PRO A 5 -17.84 -14.68 -12.13
N PRO A 6 -17.85 -13.47 -12.73
CA PRO A 6 -16.65 -12.62 -12.75
C PRO A 6 -16.15 -12.22 -11.35
N MET A 7 -17.04 -11.85 -10.43
CA MET A 7 -16.66 -11.52 -9.05
C MET A 7 -16.07 -12.72 -8.33
N ILE A 8 -16.72 -13.90 -8.47
CA ILE A 8 -16.27 -15.14 -7.82
C ILE A 8 -14.88 -15.53 -8.37
N SER A 9 -14.68 -15.41 -9.69
CA SER A 9 -13.38 -15.68 -10.33
C SER A 9 -12.29 -14.75 -9.79
N ALA A 10 -12.56 -13.45 -9.76
CA ALA A 10 -11.65 -12.46 -9.21
C ALA A 10 -11.31 -12.73 -7.74
N ALA A 11 -12.32 -12.99 -6.90
CA ALA A 11 -12.12 -13.30 -5.48
C ALA A 11 -11.24 -14.55 -5.27
N LYS A 12 -11.49 -15.62 -6.02
CA LYS A 12 -10.68 -16.85 -5.95
C LYS A 12 -9.22 -16.58 -6.31
N LYS A 13 -8.96 -15.88 -7.43
CA LYS A 13 -7.60 -15.51 -7.85
C LYS A 13 -6.90 -14.67 -6.79
N LEU A 14 -7.59 -13.66 -6.25
CA LEU A 14 -7.05 -12.79 -5.22
C LEU A 14 -6.69 -13.54 -3.93
N CYS A 15 -7.57 -14.35 -3.40
CA CYS A 15 -7.30 -15.16 -2.22
C CYS A 15 -6.13 -16.14 -2.47
N GLN A 16 -6.09 -16.77 -3.65
CA GLN A 16 -5.01 -17.70 -4.02
C GLN A 16 -3.63 -17.03 -4.04
N VAL A 17 -3.50 -15.84 -4.66
CA VAL A 17 -2.20 -15.18 -4.81
C VAL A 17 -1.77 -14.43 -3.55
N SER A 18 -2.72 -13.98 -2.74
CA SER A 18 -2.43 -13.27 -1.49
C SER A 18 -2.25 -14.21 -0.29
N GLY A 19 -2.75 -15.43 -0.35
CA GLY A 19 -2.81 -16.31 0.82
C GLY A 19 -3.77 -15.83 1.91
N MET A 20 -4.61 -14.82 1.62
CA MET A 20 -5.70 -14.38 2.50
C MET A 20 -6.96 -15.22 2.25
N ASP A 21 -7.87 -15.26 3.23
CA ASP A 21 -8.99 -16.20 3.18
C ASP A 21 -10.28 -15.60 2.63
N LYS A 22 -10.50 -14.30 2.83
CA LYS A 22 -11.68 -13.55 2.39
C LYS A 22 -11.28 -12.24 1.74
N VAL A 23 -12.12 -11.77 0.81
CA VAL A 23 -11.97 -10.47 0.14
C VAL A 23 -13.31 -9.77 0.04
N PHE A 24 -13.31 -8.47 0.29
CA PHE A 24 -14.42 -7.56 0.04
C PHE A 24 -14.00 -6.53 -1.01
N PHE A 25 -14.76 -6.41 -2.10
CA PHE A 25 -14.49 -5.44 -3.16
C PHE A 25 -15.10 -4.08 -2.85
N THR A 26 -14.34 -3.03 -3.10
CA THR A 26 -14.72 -1.62 -3.01
C THR A 26 -14.44 -0.92 -4.34
N ASN A 27 -14.63 0.42 -4.42
CA ASN A 27 -14.43 1.17 -5.64
C ASN A 27 -13.10 1.94 -5.66
N SER A 28 -12.43 2.03 -4.52
CA SER A 28 -11.19 2.79 -4.35
C SER A 28 -10.34 2.27 -3.20
N GLY A 29 -9.07 2.70 -3.15
CA GLY A 29 -8.19 2.43 -2.03
C GLY A 29 -8.69 3.04 -0.72
N ALA A 30 -9.22 4.28 -0.76
CA ALA A 30 -9.78 4.91 0.43
C ALA A 30 -10.93 4.11 1.01
N GLU A 31 -11.86 3.61 0.18
CA GLU A 31 -12.93 2.72 0.65
C GLU A 31 -12.41 1.39 1.21
N ALA A 32 -11.33 0.84 0.64
CA ALA A 32 -10.70 -0.36 1.19
C ALA A 32 -10.13 -0.10 2.59
N ILE A 33 -9.51 1.04 2.83
CA ILE A 33 -9.04 1.46 4.15
C ILE A 33 -10.21 1.67 5.13
N GLU A 34 -11.31 2.30 4.69
CA GLU A 34 -12.54 2.44 5.51
C GLU A 34 -13.05 1.07 5.96
N GLY A 35 -13.08 0.09 5.04
CA GLY A 35 -13.46 -1.29 5.36
C GLY A 35 -12.50 -1.96 6.35
N ALA A 36 -11.20 -1.76 6.20
CA ALA A 36 -10.16 -2.27 7.10
C ALA A 36 -10.31 -1.69 8.52
N ILE A 37 -10.48 -0.37 8.63
CA ILE A 37 -10.71 0.35 9.91
C ILE A 37 -11.97 -0.20 10.59
N LYS A 38 -13.07 -0.29 9.87
CA LYS A 38 -14.35 -0.81 10.41
C LYS A 38 -14.20 -2.25 10.88
N THR A 39 -13.51 -3.08 10.11
CA THR A 39 -13.24 -4.48 10.47
C THR A 39 -12.49 -4.57 11.79
N ALA A 40 -11.39 -3.81 11.93
CA ALA A 40 -10.57 -3.82 13.14
C ALA A 40 -11.34 -3.34 14.36
N LYS A 41 -12.08 -2.23 14.24
CA LYS A 41 -12.92 -1.71 15.33
C LYS A 41 -14.03 -2.68 15.72
N LYS A 42 -14.68 -3.35 14.74
CA LYS A 42 -15.72 -4.33 15.03
C LYS A 42 -15.16 -5.60 15.68
N TYR A 43 -13.99 -6.06 15.23
CA TYR A 43 -13.28 -7.19 15.85
C TYR A 43 -13.04 -6.92 17.33
N ALA A 44 -12.45 -5.77 17.66
CA ALA A 44 -12.17 -5.39 19.04
C ALA A 44 -13.48 -5.17 19.86
N TYR A 45 -14.50 -4.55 19.27
CA TYR A 45 -15.80 -4.40 19.93
C TYR A 45 -16.41 -5.75 20.33
N LEU A 46 -16.33 -6.76 19.47
CA LEU A 46 -16.86 -8.10 19.77
C LEU A 46 -15.98 -8.86 20.78
N ARG A 47 -14.68 -8.60 20.78
CA ARG A 47 -13.73 -9.17 21.75
C ARG A 47 -13.92 -8.59 23.15
N ASP A 48 -14.02 -7.27 23.26
CA ASP A 48 -13.89 -6.54 24.53
C ASP A 48 -15.24 -6.08 25.10
N GLY A 49 -16.31 -6.07 24.28
CA GLY A 49 -17.65 -5.68 24.69
C GLY A 49 -17.90 -4.16 24.80
N PHE A 50 -16.97 -3.31 24.35
CA PHE A 50 -17.09 -1.85 24.36
C PHE A 50 -16.59 -1.21 23.06
N ALA A 51 -16.99 0.04 22.81
CA ALA A 51 -16.54 0.85 21.68
C ALA A 51 -15.41 1.82 22.11
N GLY A 52 -14.85 2.56 21.13
CA GLY A 52 -13.82 3.59 21.42
C GLY A 52 -12.39 3.08 21.30
N HIS A 53 -12.19 1.98 20.54
CA HIS A 53 -10.86 1.43 20.27
C HIS A 53 -10.01 2.35 19.41
N GLU A 54 -8.70 2.28 19.65
CA GLU A 54 -7.67 3.11 19.04
C GLU A 54 -6.91 2.35 17.92
N ILE A 55 -6.41 3.11 16.96
CA ILE A 55 -5.58 2.61 15.85
C ILE A 55 -4.25 3.35 15.87
N ILE A 56 -3.16 2.61 15.76
CA ILE A 56 -1.83 3.20 15.57
C ILE A 56 -1.55 3.23 14.07
N ALA A 57 -1.20 4.41 13.55
CA ALA A 57 -0.74 4.63 12.18
C ALA A 57 0.71 5.14 12.20
N MET A 58 1.37 5.17 11.04
CA MET A 58 2.75 5.63 10.95
C MET A 58 2.81 7.09 10.52
N GLU A 59 3.75 7.84 11.10
CA GLU A 59 4.10 9.18 10.61
C GLU A 59 4.49 9.11 9.12
N HIS A 60 4.17 10.14 8.38
CA HIS A 60 4.40 10.26 6.93
C HIS A 60 3.64 9.24 6.07
N SER A 61 2.77 8.41 6.64
CA SER A 61 1.95 7.48 5.87
C SER A 61 0.90 8.20 5.03
N PHE A 62 0.40 7.48 4.01
CA PHE A 62 -0.73 7.91 3.21
C PHE A 62 -1.71 6.76 2.95
N HIS A 63 -2.93 6.89 3.49
CA HIS A 63 -3.95 5.83 3.41
C HIS A 63 -5.23 6.26 2.68
N GLY A 64 -5.35 7.51 2.28
CA GLY A 64 -6.49 8.01 1.51
C GLY A 64 -6.96 9.40 1.92
N ARG A 65 -8.09 9.83 1.34
CA ARG A 65 -8.64 11.19 1.50
C ARG A 65 -10.10 11.24 1.96
N THR A 66 -10.75 10.10 2.21
CA THR A 66 -12.03 10.07 2.93
C THR A 66 -11.76 10.32 4.42
N VAL A 67 -12.77 10.76 5.17
CA VAL A 67 -12.57 11.19 6.56
C VAL A 67 -11.90 10.11 7.42
N GLY A 68 -12.32 8.86 7.34
CA GLY A 68 -11.71 7.76 8.10
C GLY A 68 -10.29 7.42 7.61
N SER A 69 -10.08 7.27 6.29
CA SER A 69 -8.74 6.99 5.73
C SER A 69 -7.78 8.17 5.93
N LEU A 70 -8.28 9.41 5.90
CA LEU A 70 -7.51 10.61 6.19
C LEU A 70 -7.09 10.66 7.67
N SER A 71 -7.95 10.19 8.57
CA SER A 71 -7.65 10.14 10.01
C SER A 71 -6.40 9.30 10.33
N VAL A 72 -6.16 8.22 9.57
CA VAL A 72 -4.99 7.34 9.74
C VAL A 72 -3.81 7.71 8.81
N THR A 73 -3.94 8.77 8.00
CA THR A 73 -2.85 9.31 7.17
C THR A 73 -1.91 10.14 8.02
N GLY A 74 -0.62 9.75 8.11
CA GLY A 74 0.36 10.36 9.01
C GLY A 74 0.92 11.71 8.57
N THR A 75 0.67 12.12 7.33
CA THR A 75 1.15 13.41 6.80
C THR A 75 0.21 14.54 7.24
N GLU A 76 0.66 15.36 8.18
CA GLU A 76 -0.14 16.36 8.91
C GLU A 76 -0.84 17.37 7.98
N HIS A 77 -0.14 17.93 7.00
CA HIS A 77 -0.71 18.94 6.10
C HIS A 77 -1.92 18.46 5.30
N TYR A 78 -2.11 17.13 5.14
CA TYR A 78 -3.32 16.58 4.53
C TYR A 78 -4.50 16.57 5.50
N ARG A 79 -4.24 16.49 6.81
CA ARG A 79 -5.25 16.36 7.88
C ARG A 79 -5.71 17.69 8.45
N GLU A 80 -4.77 18.61 8.67
CA GLU A 80 -4.97 19.87 9.38
C GLU A 80 -6.21 20.67 8.93
N PRO A 81 -6.46 20.89 7.62
CA PRO A 81 -7.60 21.66 7.16
C PRO A 81 -8.97 21.02 7.42
N PHE A 82 -9.00 19.74 7.80
CA PHE A 82 -10.22 18.93 7.91
C PHE A 82 -10.52 18.46 9.33
N LEU A 83 -9.87 19.05 10.32
CA LEU A 83 -10.13 18.77 11.74
C LEU A 83 -11.52 19.28 12.17
N PRO A 84 -12.25 18.55 13.08
CA PRO A 84 -11.84 17.31 13.72
C PRO A 84 -12.03 16.08 12.81
N LEU A 85 -11.10 15.14 12.89
CA LEU A 85 -11.15 13.85 12.23
C LEU A 85 -11.63 12.76 13.23
N MET A 86 -11.55 11.48 12.83
CA MET A 86 -11.92 10.34 13.68
C MET A 86 -10.99 10.27 14.90
N ASP A 87 -11.61 10.21 16.08
CA ASP A 87 -10.88 10.04 17.35
C ASP A 87 -10.23 8.65 17.47
N GLY A 88 -9.25 8.56 18.38
CA GLY A 88 -8.58 7.30 18.70
C GLY A 88 -7.53 6.90 17.67
N VAL A 89 -6.91 7.85 16.98
CA VAL A 89 -5.75 7.60 16.12
C VAL A 89 -4.50 8.12 16.80
N ARG A 90 -3.48 7.26 16.89
CA ARG A 90 -2.15 7.56 17.41
C ARG A 90 -1.12 7.38 16.33
N PHE A 91 -0.05 8.16 16.34
CA PHE A 91 1.01 8.08 15.35
C PHE A 91 2.32 7.63 15.99
N ALA A 92 3.02 6.72 15.28
CA ALA A 92 4.34 6.21 15.64
C ALA A 92 5.33 6.47 14.50
N ASN A 93 6.60 6.58 14.82
CA ASN A 93 7.64 6.71 13.80
C ASN A 93 7.80 5.39 13.02
N PHE A 94 7.88 5.49 11.70
CA PHE A 94 8.15 4.34 10.84
C PHE A 94 9.59 3.85 11.03
N ASN A 95 9.78 2.53 11.05
CA ASN A 95 11.06 1.86 11.37
C ASN A 95 11.61 2.14 12.79
N ASP A 96 10.73 2.51 13.72
CA ASP A 96 11.05 2.69 15.14
C ASP A 96 10.08 1.86 16.01
N LEU A 97 10.50 0.65 16.38
CA LEU A 97 9.66 -0.27 17.15
C LEU A 97 9.33 0.26 18.55
N ASP A 98 10.23 1.01 19.16
CA ASP A 98 10.01 1.57 20.50
C ASP A 98 8.98 2.71 20.44
N SER A 99 8.98 3.48 19.37
CA SER A 99 7.91 4.47 19.10
C SER A 99 6.55 3.77 18.97
N VAL A 100 6.47 2.62 18.30
CA VAL A 100 5.21 1.84 18.19
C VAL A 100 4.77 1.34 19.56
N LYS A 101 5.68 0.73 20.34
CA LYS A 101 5.38 0.26 21.71
C LYS A 101 4.82 1.35 22.60
N ALA A 102 5.38 2.55 22.51
CA ALA A 102 4.96 3.70 23.32
C ALA A 102 3.52 4.17 23.01
N GLN A 103 2.97 3.82 21.83
CA GLN A 103 1.59 4.17 21.46
C GLN A 103 0.57 3.11 21.83
N ILE A 104 1.00 1.88 22.20
CA ILE A 104 0.07 0.81 22.56
C ILE A 104 -0.62 1.12 23.89
N THR A 105 -1.93 0.99 23.92
CA THR A 105 -2.79 1.09 25.10
C THR A 105 -3.71 -0.13 25.19
N ASP A 106 -4.45 -0.25 26.28
CA ASP A 106 -5.50 -1.25 26.47
C ASP A 106 -6.67 -1.12 25.47
N LYS A 107 -6.75 0.03 24.77
CA LYS A 107 -7.75 0.28 23.73
C LYS A 107 -7.24 0.04 22.31
N THR A 108 -5.97 -0.22 22.12
CA THR A 108 -5.39 -0.41 20.79
C THR A 108 -5.98 -1.66 20.14
N CYS A 109 -6.61 -1.51 18.97
CA CYS A 109 -7.20 -2.62 18.23
C CYS A 109 -6.46 -2.99 16.94
N ALA A 110 -5.71 -2.05 16.37
CA ALA A 110 -4.95 -2.28 15.14
C ALA A 110 -3.73 -1.37 15.02
N ILE A 111 -2.76 -1.87 14.26
CA ILE A 111 -1.65 -1.09 13.73
C ILE A 111 -1.80 -1.11 12.20
N ILE A 112 -1.84 0.08 11.57
CA ILE A 112 -1.91 0.22 10.12
C ILE A 112 -0.61 0.83 9.59
N MET A 113 -0.05 0.23 8.53
CA MET A 113 1.16 0.72 7.89
C MET A 113 1.25 0.26 6.43
N GLU A 114 2.06 0.97 5.64
CA GLU A 114 2.50 0.55 4.32
C GLU A 114 3.76 -0.31 4.47
N THR A 115 3.94 -1.33 3.63
CA THR A 115 5.21 -2.10 3.58
C THR A 115 6.33 -1.27 2.94
N VAL A 116 5.98 -0.33 2.06
CA VAL A 116 6.84 0.74 1.56
C VAL A 116 6.03 2.02 1.56
N GLN A 117 6.41 3.01 2.36
CA GLN A 117 5.73 4.31 2.37
C GLN A 117 5.91 5.01 1.02
N GLY A 118 4.83 5.13 0.26
CA GLY A 118 4.92 5.67 -1.10
C GLY A 118 4.97 7.18 -1.13
N GLU A 119 3.99 7.85 -0.59
CA GLU A 119 3.87 9.32 -0.55
C GLU A 119 4.84 9.93 0.47
N GLY A 120 5.20 9.21 1.52
CA GLY A 120 6.10 9.66 2.57
C GLY A 120 7.57 9.73 2.19
N GLY A 121 7.99 9.29 0.98
CA GLY A 121 9.38 9.41 0.54
C GLY A 121 10.08 8.09 0.21
N LEU A 122 9.33 7.08 -0.19
CA LEU A 122 9.81 5.76 -0.65
C LEU A 122 10.62 4.99 0.41
N TYR A 123 10.18 5.06 1.67
CA TYR A 123 10.80 4.32 2.78
C TYR A 123 10.30 2.88 2.85
N PRO A 124 11.14 1.85 2.59
CA PRO A 124 10.78 0.46 2.85
C PRO A 124 10.78 0.18 4.36
N ALA A 125 9.89 -0.70 4.79
CA ALA A 125 9.99 -1.27 6.12
C ALA A 125 11.29 -2.08 6.26
N GLU A 126 11.96 -1.95 7.39
CA GLU A 126 13.05 -2.84 7.79
C GLU A 126 12.46 -4.18 8.24
N ALA A 127 13.17 -5.27 7.96
CA ALA A 127 12.65 -6.61 8.23
C ALA A 127 12.40 -6.83 9.73
N ASP A 128 13.33 -6.42 10.57
CA ASP A 128 13.22 -6.56 12.02
C ASP A 128 12.11 -5.68 12.60
N PHE A 129 11.90 -4.49 12.02
CA PHE A 129 10.80 -3.62 12.39
C PHE A 129 9.45 -4.26 12.07
N LEU A 130 9.25 -4.73 10.84
CA LEU A 130 7.99 -5.34 10.43
C LEU A 130 7.69 -6.62 11.23
N GLN A 131 8.71 -7.46 11.47
CA GLN A 131 8.57 -8.63 12.33
C GLN A 131 8.25 -8.23 13.78
N GLY A 132 8.94 -7.25 14.32
CA GLY A 132 8.69 -6.74 15.66
C GLY A 132 7.26 -6.17 15.82
N VAL A 133 6.73 -5.47 14.81
CA VAL A 133 5.32 -5.02 14.80
C VAL A 133 4.37 -6.22 14.79
N ARG A 134 4.67 -7.29 14.01
CA ARG A 134 3.86 -8.51 14.01
C ARG A 134 3.85 -9.16 15.41
N ASP A 135 5.02 -9.29 16.02
CA ASP A 135 5.16 -9.89 17.35
C ASP A 135 4.40 -9.10 18.42
N LEU A 136 4.42 -7.75 18.34
CA LEU A 136 3.61 -6.90 19.21
C LEU A 136 2.11 -7.12 18.99
N CYS A 137 1.67 -7.20 17.74
CA CYS A 137 0.27 -7.46 17.41
C CYS A 137 -0.19 -8.82 17.98
N ASP A 138 0.65 -9.85 17.85
CA ASP A 138 0.32 -11.19 18.35
C ASP A 138 0.29 -11.21 19.89
N ALA A 139 1.22 -10.52 20.56
CA ALA A 139 1.31 -10.47 22.02
C ALA A 139 0.13 -9.75 22.67
N HIS A 140 -0.46 -8.78 21.98
CA HIS A 140 -1.54 -7.93 22.52
C HIS A 140 -2.91 -8.19 21.89
N ASP A 141 -3.06 -9.20 21.01
CA ASP A 141 -4.25 -9.45 20.19
C ASP A 141 -4.72 -8.18 19.42
N ILE A 142 -3.75 -7.45 18.87
CA ILE A 142 -3.94 -6.28 18.01
C ILE A 142 -3.87 -6.75 16.56
N LEU A 143 -4.70 -6.21 15.67
CA LEU A 143 -4.70 -6.58 14.25
C LEU A 143 -3.62 -5.79 13.48
N LEU A 144 -2.82 -6.50 12.67
CA LEU A 144 -1.91 -5.89 11.72
C LEU A 144 -2.64 -5.64 10.39
N ILE A 145 -2.73 -4.36 9.99
CA ILE A 145 -3.26 -3.93 8.71
C ILE A 145 -2.09 -3.50 7.82
N LEU A 146 -1.85 -4.20 6.70
CA LEU A 146 -0.88 -3.79 5.71
C LEU A 146 -1.57 -3.17 4.50
N ASP A 147 -1.22 -1.92 4.23
CA ASP A 147 -1.68 -1.19 3.06
C ASP A 147 -0.79 -1.49 1.86
N GLU A 148 -1.30 -2.33 0.96
CA GLU A 148 -0.63 -2.73 -0.28
C GLU A 148 -1.19 -2.00 -1.52
N ILE A 149 -1.88 -0.87 -1.31
CA ILE A 149 -2.50 -0.10 -2.39
C ILE A 149 -1.46 0.43 -3.39
N GLN A 150 -0.29 0.84 -2.90
CA GLN A 150 0.76 1.33 -3.79
C GLN A 150 1.90 0.32 -3.99
N CYS A 151 2.34 -0.36 -2.96
CA CYS A 151 3.47 -1.28 -3.01
C CYS A 151 3.12 -2.71 -3.47
N GLY A 152 1.83 -3.05 -3.52
CA GLY A 152 1.34 -4.34 -4.01
C GLY A 152 1.32 -4.47 -5.53
N MET A 153 0.65 -5.50 -6.01
CA MET A 153 0.44 -5.80 -7.43
C MET A 153 1.76 -5.86 -8.23
N GLY A 154 2.73 -6.60 -7.70
CA GLY A 154 3.98 -6.89 -8.40
C GLY A 154 5.04 -5.79 -8.33
N ARG A 155 4.72 -4.59 -7.81
CA ARG A 155 5.57 -3.41 -7.80
C ARG A 155 6.98 -3.66 -7.23
N THR A 156 7.09 -4.49 -6.20
CA THR A 156 8.33 -4.84 -5.49
C THR A 156 8.98 -6.15 -5.97
N GLY A 157 8.43 -6.78 -7.03
CA GLY A 157 8.85 -8.10 -7.49
C GLY A 157 8.15 -9.27 -6.78
N TYR A 158 7.24 -8.97 -5.85
CA TYR A 158 6.32 -9.90 -5.20
C TYR A 158 4.89 -9.46 -5.47
N MET A 159 3.92 -10.39 -5.51
CA MET A 159 2.53 -10.00 -5.77
C MET A 159 2.06 -8.95 -4.75
N PHE A 160 2.38 -9.17 -3.47
CA PHE A 160 2.24 -8.21 -2.38
C PHE A 160 3.57 -8.07 -1.65
N ALA A 161 3.97 -6.84 -1.31
CA ALA A 161 5.29 -6.54 -0.78
C ALA A 161 5.60 -7.29 0.52
N TRP A 162 4.59 -7.50 1.38
CA TRP A 162 4.73 -8.25 2.63
C TRP A 162 5.23 -9.69 2.43
N GLN A 163 4.96 -10.32 1.27
CA GLN A 163 5.39 -11.70 0.98
C GLN A 163 6.92 -11.83 0.96
N LYS A 164 7.64 -10.74 0.66
CA LYS A 164 9.10 -10.72 0.73
C LYS A 164 9.61 -10.92 2.17
N TYR A 165 8.87 -10.39 3.13
CA TYR A 165 9.25 -10.42 4.55
C TYR A 165 8.73 -11.67 5.27
N GLY A 166 7.78 -12.38 4.68
CA GLY A 166 7.13 -13.53 5.31
C GLY A 166 6.18 -13.14 6.47
N VAL A 167 5.89 -11.86 6.63
CA VAL A 167 5.04 -11.33 7.71
C VAL A 167 3.61 -11.18 7.21
N LYS A 168 2.78 -12.17 7.46
CA LYS A 168 1.37 -12.17 7.02
C LYS A 168 0.53 -11.19 7.86
N PRO A 169 -0.19 -10.24 7.22
CA PRO A 169 -1.12 -9.37 7.93
C PRO A 169 -2.42 -10.08 8.32
N ASP A 170 -3.15 -9.51 9.26
CA ASP A 170 -4.53 -9.90 9.59
C ASP A 170 -5.53 -9.33 8.59
N ILE A 171 -5.27 -8.10 8.14
CA ILE A 171 -6.03 -7.36 7.13
C ILE A 171 -5.04 -6.77 6.12
N MET A 172 -5.38 -6.85 4.84
CA MET A 172 -4.60 -6.23 3.76
C MET A 172 -5.53 -5.39 2.88
N THR A 173 -5.05 -4.26 2.38
CA THR A 173 -5.79 -3.45 1.39
C THR A 173 -5.07 -3.41 0.06
N CYS A 174 -5.83 -3.32 -1.04
CA CYS A 174 -5.31 -3.25 -2.39
C CYS A 174 -6.21 -2.38 -3.29
N ALA A 175 -5.61 -1.68 -4.26
CA ALA A 175 -6.31 -0.90 -5.28
C ALA A 175 -5.37 -0.57 -6.45
N LYS A 176 -5.49 0.60 -7.06
CA LYS A 176 -4.60 1.11 -8.15
C LYS A 176 -4.40 0.07 -9.25
N ALA A 177 -3.24 -0.60 -9.27
CA ALA A 177 -2.91 -1.60 -10.28
C ALA A 177 -3.83 -2.84 -10.24
N LEU A 178 -4.63 -3.04 -9.19
CA LEU A 178 -5.64 -4.09 -9.12
C LEU A 178 -6.60 -4.07 -10.30
N GLY A 179 -6.99 -2.87 -10.76
CA GLY A 179 -7.91 -2.68 -11.88
C GLY A 179 -7.25 -2.19 -13.17
N CYS A 180 -5.94 -1.89 -13.17
CA CYS A 180 -5.23 -1.32 -14.33
C CYS A 180 -5.98 -0.18 -15.02
N GLY A 181 -6.48 0.81 -14.23
CA GLY A 181 -7.24 1.95 -14.70
C GLY A 181 -8.75 1.86 -14.44
N VAL A 182 -9.28 0.67 -14.21
CA VAL A 182 -10.67 0.50 -13.74
C VAL A 182 -10.75 0.82 -12.24
N PRO A 183 -11.68 1.70 -11.80
CA PRO A 183 -11.85 2.01 -10.39
C PRO A 183 -12.24 0.77 -9.58
N VAL A 184 -11.35 0.33 -8.71
CA VAL A 184 -11.55 -0.80 -7.80
C VAL A 184 -10.60 -0.71 -6.62
N GLY A 185 -11.08 -1.15 -5.48
CA GLY A 185 -10.30 -1.46 -4.30
C GLY A 185 -10.77 -2.79 -3.71
N ALA A 186 -10.02 -3.29 -2.76
CA ALA A 186 -10.40 -4.47 -1.99
C ALA A 186 -9.70 -4.45 -0.63
N PHE A 187 -10.35 -4.99 0.38
CA PHE A 187 -9.70 -5.38 1.60
C PHE A 187 -9.85 -6.88 1.83
N PHE A 188 -8.82 -7.46 2.40
CA PHE A 188 -8.68 -8.89 2.58
C PHE A 188 -8.58 -9.21 4.06
N LEU A 189 -9.11 -10.35 4.45
CA LEU A 189 -9.15 -10.79 5.83
C LEU A 189 -8.57 -12.21 5.94
N THR A 190 -7.90 -12.48 7.05
CA THR A 190 -7.69 -13.85 7.49
C THR A 190 -9.01 -14.46 7.95
N GLN A 191 -9.14 -15.78 7.93
CA GLN A 191 -10.34 -16.48 8.40
C GLN A 191 -10.67 -16.09 9.85
N ARG A 192 -9.66 -16.00 10.73
CA ARG A 192 -9.80 -15.57 12.12
C ARG A 192 -10.52 -14.23 12.24
N VAL A 193 -10.12 -13.25 11.44
CA VAL A 193 -10.69 -11.90 11.47
C VAL A 193 -12.09 -11.90 10.85
N ALA A 194 -12.28 -12.62 9.75
CA ALA A 194 -13.56 -12.69 9.05
C ALA A 194 -14.67 -13.30 9.93
N ASP A 195 -14.34 -14.32 10.72
CA ASP A 195 -15.30 -15.01 11.60
C ASP A 195 -15.68 -14.17 12.84
N LYS A 196 -14.87 -13.17 13.21
CA LYS A 196 -14.99 -12.42 14.45
C LYS A 196 -15.10 -10.91 14.24
N SER A 197 -15.55 -10.45 13.07
CA SER A 197 -15.66 -9.02 12.77
C SER A 197 -16.97 -8.67 12.07
N LEU A 198 -16.93 -8.27 10.81
CA LEU A 198 -18.09 -7.79 10.05
C LEU A 198 -19.08 -8.93 9.76
N ALA A 199 -20.35 -8.71 10.08
CA ALA A 199 -21.47 -9.56 9.73
C ALA A 199 -22.29 -8.95 8.57
N PRO A 200 -23.16 -9.71 7.90
CA PRO A 200 -24.08 -9.17 6.91
C PRO A 200 -24.86 -7.97 7.44
N GLY A 201 -24.78 -6.84 6.72
CA GLY A 201 -25.39 -5.57 7.11
C GLY A 201 -24.44 -4.55 7.75
N ASP A 202 -23.27 -4.96 8.27
CA ASP A 202 -22.31 -4.04 8.89
C ASP A 202 -21.56 -3.17 7.88
N HIS A 203 -21.32 -3.68 6.67
CA HIS A 203 -20.61 -2.99 5.62
C HIS A 203 -21.18 -3.33 4.24
N GLY A 204 -21.16 -2.36 3.34
CA GLY A 204 -21.74 -2.52 2.00
C GLY A 204 -21.20 -1.48 1.01
N THR A 205 -21.42 -1.78 -0.26
CA THR A 205 -21.10 -0.89 -1.38
C THR A 205 -22.06 -1.17 -2.54
N THR A 206 -22.51 -0.14 -3.23
CA THR A 206 -23.44 -0.30 -4.36
C THR A 206 -22.73 -0.93 -5.57
N TYR A 207 -21.53 -0.49 -5.89
CA TYR A 207 -20.81 -0.89 -7.11
C TYR A 207 -19.60 -1.77 -6.89
N GLY A 208 -19.16 -1.97 -5.65
CA GLY A 208 -18.00 -2.80 -5.34
C GLY A 208 -18.19 -4.24 -5.81
N GLY A 209 -17.22 -4.75 -6.56
CA GLY A 209 -17.24 -6.12 -7.09
C GLY A 209 -18.27 -6.39 -8.18
N ASN A 210 -18.77 -5.37 -8.90
CA ASN A 210 -19.67 -5.58 -10.03
C ASN A 210 -19.05 -6.44 -11.14
N PRO A 211 -19.85 -7.01 -12.07
CA PRO A 211 -19.36 -7.94 -13.09
C PRO A 211 -18.25 -7.40 -13.97
N PHE A 212 -18.31 -6.11 -14.35
CA PHE A 212 -17.30 -5.45 -15.16
C PHE A 212 -15.96 -5.38 -14.42
N VAL A 213 -15.98 -4.91 -13.17
CA VAL A 213 -14.80 -4.83 -12.31
C VAL A 213 -14.21 -6.21 -12.04
N GLY A 214 -15.05 -7.22 -11.75
CA GLY A 214 -14.60 -8.61 -11.54
C GLY A 214 -13.91 -9.20 -12.77
N ALA A 215 -14.42 -8.89 -13.97
CA ALA A 215 -13.79 -9.31 -15.22
C ALA A 215 -12.43 -8.60 -15.43
N ALA A 216 -12.35 -7.29 -15.19
CA ALA A 216 -11.12 -6.51 -15.30
C ALA A 216 -10.03 -7.04 -14.34
N VAL A 217 -10.36 -7.23 -13.07
CA VAL A 217 -9.43 -7.80 -12.06
C VAL A 217 -8.97 -9.19 -12.48
N SER A 218 -9.87 -10.06 -12.95
CA SER A 218 -9.49 -11.39 -13.43
C SER A 218 -8.50 -11.32 -14.60
N ALA A 219 -8.73 -10.41 -15.57
CA ALA A 219 -7.85 -10.21 -16.71
C ALA A 219 -6.46 -9.71 -16.30
N VAL A 220 -6.37 -8.83 -15.28
CA VAL A 220 -5.09 -8.38 -14.73
C VAL A 220 -4.26 -9.57 -14.23
N PHE A 221 -4.86 -10.48 -13.44
CA PHE A 221 -4.14 -11.66 -12.94
C PHE A 221 -3.77 -12.64 -14.05
N ASP A 222 -4.61 -12.77 -15.10
CA ASP A 222 -4.27 -13.57 -16.26
C ASP A 222 -3.05 -13.00 -17.00
N GLN A 223 -2.92 -11.67 -17.10
CA GLN A 223 -1.74 -11.02 -17.66
C GLN A 223 -0.49 -11.20 -16.78
N PHE A 224 -0.62 -11.11 -15.45
CA PHE A 224 0.50 -11.42 -14.54
C PHE A 224 1.09 -12.79 -14.81
N LYS A 225 0.23 -13.80 -15.03
CA LYS A 225 0.64 -15.16 -15.32
C LYS A 225 1.16 -15.34 -16.75
N ALA A 226 0.45 -14.80 -17.74
CA ALA A 226 0.77 -14.97 -19.16
C ALA A 226 2.10 -14.31 -19.55
N CYS A 227 2.43 -13.17 -18.93
CA CYS A 227 3.62 -12.39 -19.23
C CYS A 227 4.73 -12.56 -18.18
N ASP A 228 4.56 -13.42 -17.19
CA ASP A 228 5.48 -13.56 -16.04
C ASP A 228 5.94 -12.19 -15.48
N LEU A 229 4.97 -11.31 -15.20
CA LEU A 229 5.30 -9.94 -14.79
C LEU A 229 6.13 -9.88 -13.51
N LEU A 230 6.00 -10.84 -12.60
CA LEU A 230 6.83 -10.88 -11.39
C LEU A 230 8.28 -11.22 -11.70
N GLY A 231 8.53 -12.18 -12.60
CA GLY A 231 9.86 -12.50 -13.11
C GLY A 231 10.47 -11.30 -13.81
N HIS A 232 9.70 -10.65 -14.68
CA HIS A 232 10.12 -9.42 -15.37
C HIS A 232 10.54 -8.32 -14.39
N VAL A 233 9.73 -8.02 -13.36
CA VAL A 233 10.11 -6.99 -12.36
C VAL A 233 11.40 -7.37 -11.64
N LYS A 234 11.59 -8.64 -11.27
CA LYS A 234 12.83 -9.11 -10.62
C LYS A 234 14.06 -8.96 -11.51
N GLU A 235 13.89 -9.05 -12.82
CA GLU A 235 14.97 -8.87 -13.80
C GLU A 235 15.29 -7.37 -14.00
N VAL A 236 14.26 -6.52 -14.12
CA VAL A 236 14.42 -5.11 -14.52
C VAL A 236 14.73 -4.19 -13.36
N ALA A 237 14.21 -4.50 -12.16
CA ALA A 237 14.38 -3.64 -10.99
C ALA A 237 15.86 -3.42 -10.60
N PRO A 238 16.73 -4.44 -10.56
CA PRO A 238 18.15 -4.24 -10.28
C PRO A 238 18.84 -3.29 -11.28
N TYR A 239 18.44 -3.35 -12.55
CA TYR A 239 18.98 -2.43 -13.55
C TYR A 239 18.58 -0.98 -13.28
N LEU A 240 17.28 -0.73 -12.95
CA LEU A 240 16.82 0.60 -12.57
C LEU A 240 17.54 1.10 -11.31
N GLU A 241 17.68 0.24 -10.31
CA GLU A 241 18.39 0.54 -9.06
C GLU A 241 19.83 0.96 -9.35
N GLN A 242 20.56 0.17 -10.11
CA GLN A 242 21.94 0.48 -10.52
C GLN A 242 22.03 1.82 -11.26
N LYS A 243 21.13 2.09 -12.22
CA LYS A 243 21.17 3.35 -12.97
C LYS A 243 20.86 4.57 -12.11
N LEU A 244 19.99 4.44 -11.12
CA LEU A 244 19.73 5.50 -10.17
C LEU A 244 20.90 5.71 -9.19
N ASP A 245 21.59 4.64 -8.77
CA ASP A 245 22.80 4.73 -7.95
C ASP A 245 23.95 5.40 -8.72
N GLU A 246 24.15 5.07 -10.01
CA GLU A 246 25.10 5.75 -10.89
C GLU A 246 24.81 7.26 -11.01
N LEU A 247 23.54 7.67 -11.01
CA LEU A 247 23.16 9.10 -11.01
C LEU A 247 23.47 9.76 -9.66
N VAL A 248 23.21 9.08 -8.54
CA VAL A 248 23.55 9.59 -7.20
C VAL A 248 25.05 9.79 -7.06
N GLU A 249 25.87 8.88 -7.56
CA GLU A 249 27.33 9.00 -7.55
C GLU A 249 27.84 10.14 -8.45
N LYS A 250 27.14 10.39 -9.56
CA LYS A 250 27.57 11.37 -10.57
C LYS A 250 27.23 12.81 -10.22
N TYR A 251 26.14 13.06 -9.48
CA TYR A 251 25.63 14.40 -9.26
C TYR A 251 25.50 14.75 -7.78
N ASP A 252 26.26 15.72 -7.30
CA ASP A 252 26.33 16.15 -5.89
C ASP A 252 25.00 16.63 -5.29
N PHE A 253 24.05 17.03 -6.13
CA PHE A 253 22.72 17.42 -5.65
C PHE A 253 21.78 16.24 -5.38
N LEU A 254 22.16 15.03 -5.79
CA LEU A 254 21.47 13.80 -5.43
C LEU A 254 22.16 13.18 -4.20
N VAL A 255 21.36 12.77 -3.21
CA VAL A 255 21.88 12.36 -1.89
C VAL A 255 21.95 10.85 -1.77
N THR A 256 20.84 10.16 -2.06
CA THR A 256 20.72 8.72 -1.92
C THR A 256 19.50 8.21 -2.68
N ARG A 257 19.51 6.93 -3.00
CA ARG A 257 18.34 6.22 -3.52
C ARG A 257 17.59 5.53 -2.39
N ARG A 258 16.26 5.43 -2.53
CA ARG A 258 15.36 4.67 -1.65
C ARG A 258 14.36 3.88 -2.49
N GLY A 259 13.76 2.87 -1.89
CA GLY A 259 12.67 2.11 -2.50
C GLY A 259 12.94 0.62 -2.64
N LYS A 260 12.03 -0.07 -3.33
CA LYS A 260 12.08 -1.51 -3.62
C LYS A 260 11.49 -1.78 -5.01
N GLY A 261 12.14 -2.64 -5.77
CA GLY A 261 11.66 -3.06 -7.09
C GLY A 261 11.48 -1.89 -8.05
N LEU A 262 10.34 -1.79 -8.71
CA LEU A 262 9.97 -0.65 -9.58
C LEU A 262 9.24 0.48 -8.82
N MET A 263 9.51 0.64 -7.55
CA MET A 263 9.05 1.74 -6.71
C MET A 263 10.30 2.39 -6.10
N GLN A 264 10.93 3.30 -6.85
CA GLN A 264 12.22 3.90 -6.54
C GLN A 264 12.10 5.40 -6.36
N GLY A 265 12.96 5.96 -5.51
CA GLY A 265 13.08 7.39 -5.29
C GLY A 265 14.53 7.82 -5.13
N VAL A 266 14.81 9.03 -5.56
CA VAL A 266 16.12 9.67 -5.34
C VAL A 266 15.93 10.95 -4.55
N VAL A 267 16.63 11.06 -3.45
CA VAL A 267 16.60 12.24 -2.56
C VAL A 267 17.44 13.35 -3.19
N CYS A 268 16.87 14.56 -3.27
CA CYS A 268 17.48 15.72 -3.89
C CYS A 268 17.71 16.85 -2.87
N LYS A 269 18.85 17.53 -2.97
CA LYS A 269 19.11 18.81 -2.26
C LYS A 269 18.38 19.99 -2.91
N LEU A 270 18.03 19.86 -4.20
CA LEU A 270 17.31 20.87 -4.96
C LEU A 270 15.79 20.74 -4.75
N PRO A 271 15.02 21.83 -4.94
CA PRO A 271 13.56 21.75 -4.92
C PRO A 271 13.03 20.75 -5.95
N VAL A 272 12.56 19.58 -5.49
CA VAL A 272 12.18 18.44 -6.35
C VAL A 272 11.12 18.78 -7.39
N GLY A 273 10.19 19.72 -7.08
CA GLY A 273 9.21 20.18 -8.05
C GLY A 273 9.84 20.85 -9.28
N LYS A 274 10.95 21.60 -9.11
CA LYS A 274 11.69 22.19 -10.23
C LYS A 274 12.41 21.14 -11.05
N VAL A 275 13.00 20.13 -10.39
CA VAL A 275 13.68 19.03 -11.08
C VAL A 275 12.66 18.20 -11.88
N ALA A 276 11.49 17.91 -11.30
CA ALA A 276 10.43 17.19 -12.00
C ALA A 276 9.88 17.98 -13.21
N ALA A 277 9.73 19.31 -13.08
CA ALA A 277 9.33 20.17 -14.20
C ALA A 277 10.36 20.17 -15.33
N ALA A 278 11.65 20.31 -15.00
CA ALA A 278 12.72 20.26 -15.99
C ALA A 278 12.82 18.88 -16.68
N ALA A 279 12.60 17.80 -15.94
CA ALA A 279 12.52 16.45 -16.51
C ALA A 279 11.37 16.33 -17.53
N LEU A 280 10.19 16.91 -17.20
CA LEU A 280 9.03 16.90 -18.10
C LEU A 280 9.31 17.67 -19.40
N GLU A 281 10.00 18.81 -19.33
CA GLU A 281 10.45 19.56 -20.50
C GLU A 281 11.38 18.76 -21.43
N GLN A 282 12.11 17.79 -20.85
CA GLN A 282 12.97 16.86 -21.58
C GLN A 282 12.24 15.54 -21.96
N GLY A 283 10.92 15.47 -21.81
CA GLY A 283 10.12 14.30 -22.17
C GLY A 283 10.11 13.17 -21.14
N LEU A 284 10.67 13.38 -19.92
CA LEU A 284 10.69 12.40 -18.87
C LEU A 284 9.64 12.74 -17.78
N ILE A 285 8.65 11.87 -17.61
CA ILE A 285 7.64 12.00 -16.57
C ILE A 285 8.14 11.36 -15.29
N VAL A 286 8.42 12.19 -14.29
CA VAL A 286 8.70 11.80 -12.91
C VAL A 286 7.80 12.57 -11.97
N ILE A 287 7.54 12.04 -10.78
CA ILE A 287 6.69 12.68 -9.76
C ILE A 287 7.47 12.84 -8.47
N THR A 288 6.96 13.65 -7.56
CA THR A 288 7.57 13.88 -6.26
C THR A 288 6.96 12.97 -5.19
N ALA A 289 7.71 12.73 -4.11
CA ALA A 289 7.23 12.08 -2.89
C ALA A 289 7.91 12.72 -1.69
N GLY A 290 7.17 12.94 -0.60
CA GLY A 290 7.70 13.72 0.52
C GLY A 290 8.12 15.12 0.12
N ALA A 291 9.09 15.68 0.84
CA ALA A 291 9.57 17.04 0.60
C ALA A 291 10.69 17.11 -0.46
N ASP A 292 11.46 16.05 -0.63
CA ASP A 292 12.78 16.05 -1.27
C ASP A 292 13.08 14.86 -2.20
N VAL A 293 12.08 14.03 -2.53
CA VAL A 293 12.28 12.81 -3.31
C VAL A 293 11.66 12.93 -4.70
N LEU A 294 12.47 12.64 -5.72
CA LEU A 294 11.99 12.32 -7.08
C LEU A 294 11.60 10.85 -7.11
N ARG A 295 10.37 10.55 -7.49
CA ARG A 295 9.81 9.21 -7.51
C ARG A 295 9.72 8.64 -8.92
N PHE A 296 10.21 7.41 -9.07
CA PHE A 296 10.19 6.62 -10.31
C PHE A 296 9.33 5.39 -10.10
N VAL A 297 8.21 5.33 -10.80
CA VAL A 297 7.24 4.24 -10.70
C VAL A 297 6.80 3.76 -12.10
N PRO A 298 7.74 3.27 -12.94
CA PRO A 298 7.38 2.78 -14.26
C PRO A 298 6.36 1.64 -14.13
N PRO A 299 5.50 1.40 -15.13
CA PRO A 299 4.60 0.25 -15.13
C PRO A 299 5.34 -1.06 -14.91
N VAL A 300 4.75 -2.01 -14.19
CA VAL A 300 5.36 -3.33 -13.95
C VAL A 300 5.56 -4.14 -15.25
N SER A 301 4.86 -3.75 -16.32
CA SER A 301 4.99 -4.30 -17.67
C SER A 301 5.92 -3.51 -18.58
N TYR A 302 6.66 -2.54 -18.05
CA TYR A 302 7.51 -1.67 -18.84
C TYR A 302 8.73 -2.42 -19.38
N THR A 303 8.84 -2.52 -20.71
CA THR A 303 9.87 -3.32 -21.40
C THR A 303 11.08 -2.52 -21.86
N HIS A 304 11.04 -1.17 -21.83
CA HIS A 304 12.04 -0.29 -22.44
C HIS A 304 13.01 0.36 -21.44
N LEU A 305 13.29 -0.25 -20.30
CA LEU A 305 14.28 0.25 -19.33
C LEU A 305 15.73 0.17 -19.88
N ARG A 306 15.95 -0.34 -21.10
CA ARG A 306 17.26 -0.35 -21.73
C ARG A 306 17.60 1.05 -22.25
N ALA A 307 18.63 1.66 -21.69
CA ALA A 307 19.10 3.02 -21.97
C ALA A 307 19.41 3.36 -23.44
N HIS A 308 19.37 2.41 -24.36
CA HIS A 308 19.62 2.64 -25.77
C HIS A 308 18.41 3.21 -26.53
N GLU A 309 17.19 3.02 -26.02
CA GLU A 309 15.98 3.48 -26.71
C GLU A 309 15.58 4.89 -26.28
N THR A 310 15.84 5.29 -25.04
CA THR A 310 15.66 6.67 -24.57
C THR A 310 16.61 7.68 -25.22
N ARG A 311 17.80 7.26 -25.69
CA ARG A 311 18.73 8.15 -26.40
C ARG A 311 18.33 8.46 -27.85
N ARG A 312 17.36 7.76 -28.42
CA ARG A 312 16.87 8.05 -29.79
C ARG A 312 15.69 9.02 -29.83
N HIS A 313 15.15 9.36 -28.67
CA HIS A 313 14.01 10.29 -28.54
C HIS A 313 14.28 11.43 -27.55
N LEU A 314 15.52 11.61 -27.11
CA LEU A 314 16.10 12.77 -26.46
C LEU A 314 17.19 13.33 -27.41
#